data_b3804688c3814d45d79e23a3c3caf650
#
_entry.id   b3804688c3814d45d79e23a3c3caf650
#
_cell.length_a   1.000
_cell.length_b   1.000
_cell.length_c   1.000
_cell.angle_alpha   90.00
_cell.angle_beta   90.00
_cell.angle_gamma   90.00
#
_symmetry.space_group_name_H-M   'P 1'
#
loop_
_entity.id
_entity.type
_entity.pdbx_description
1 polymer ?
#
loop_
_entity_poly.entity_id
_entity_poly.type
_entity_poly.pdbx_seq_one_letter_code
_entity_poly.pdbx_strand_id
1 'polypeptide(L)'
;MVAPASVTNMLQKLAAASSPLVQYERHRGVKLSRSGRKRALEIVRHHRLIETFLYRVLDYPLEEVHAEAERLEHFISERFEERIAAKLGHPTIDPHGHSIPTLKGEVAASEAISLAEVMDAGMFRIDSVSDRDERHVRWMESRGMTPGARLKVRATPSAAGYRLSVGRAGKPFMLPLEVARQVKIVRLGDN
;
A
#
# COMPACT_ATOMS: atom_id res chain seq x y z
N MET A 1 -22.45 0.25 -5.57
CA MET A 1 -22.16 1.66 -5.95
C MET A 1 -22.98 2.56 -5.05
N VAL A 2 -22.38 3.49 -4.29
CA VAL A 2 -23.09 4.39 -3.37
C VAL A 2 -23.65 5.57 -4.17
N ALA A 3 -24.91 5.97 -3.90
CA ALA A 3 -25.53 7.09 -4.59
C ALA A 3 -24.85 8.44 -4.24
N PRO A 4 -24.68 9.37 -5.19
CA PRO A 4 -24.01 10.65 -4.95
C PRO A 4 -24.62 11.47 -3.79
N ALA A 5 -25.93 11.43 -3.63
CA ALA A 5 -26.63 12.09 -2.50
C ALA A 5 -26.22 11.52 -1.14
N SER A 6 -25.98 10.20 -1.05
CA SER A 6 -25.54 9.53 0.17
C SER A 6 -24.12 9.93 0.54
N VAL A 7 -23.22 10.10 -0.44
CA VAL A 7 -21.85 10.58 -0.23
C VAL A 7 -21.87 12.01 0.32
N THR A 8 -22.64 12.91 -0.30
CA THR A 8 -22.76 14.31 0.16
C THR A 8 -23.27 14.39 1.61
N ASN A 9 -24.31 13.63 1.94
CA ASN A 9 -24.86 13.59 3.30
C ASN A 9 -23.83 13.07 4.31
N MET A 10 -23.07 12.04 3.95
CA MET A 10 -21.99 11.52 4.80
C MET A 10 -20.91 12.57 5.03
N LEU A 11 -20.44 13.26 3.99
CA LEU A 11 -19.44 14.33 4.11
C LEU A 11 -19.94 15.47 5.00
N GLN A 12 -21.20 15.87 4.86
CA GLN A 12 -21.81 16.89 5.73
C GLN A 12 -21.84 16.44 7.19
N LYS A 13 -22.21 15.18 7.49
CA LYS A 13 -22.19 14.63 8.85
C LYS A 13 -20.79 14.61 9.44
N LEU A 14 -19.79 14.19 8.66
CA LEU A 14 -18.39 14.18 9.09
C LEU A 14 -17.82 15.59 9.34
N ALA A 15 -18.30 16.58 8.57
CA ALA A 15 -17.91 17.99 8.74
C ALA A 15 -18.63 18.67 9.91
N ALA A 16 -19.87 18.26 10.25
CA ALA A 16 -20.67 18.82 11.33
C ALA A 16 -20.50 18.13 12.68
N ALA A 17 -19.67 17.10 12.78
CA ALA A 17 -19.40 16.40 14.02
C ALA A 17 -18.76 17.34 15.07
N SER A 18 -18.92 17.05 16.36
CA SER A 18 -18.30 17.81 17.47
C SER A 18 -16.78 17.92 17.36
N SER A 19 -16.14 16.90 16.75
CA SER A 19 -14.76 16.94 16.29
C SER A 19 -14.78 16.68 14.78
N PRO A 20 -14.82 17.72 13.92
CA PRO A 20 -14.94 17.53 12.48
C PRO A 20 -13.80 16.71 11.92
N LEU A 21 -14.14 15.66 11.16
CA LEU A 21 -13.15 14.78 10.52
C LEU A 21 -12.77 15.26 9.13
N VAL A 22 -13.64 16.07 8.50
CA VAL A 22 -13.38 16.63 7.18
C VAL A 22 -13.73 18.10 7.14
N GLN A 23 -13.07 18.85 6.25
CA GLN A 23 -13.44 20.17 5.79
C GLN A 23 -14.11 19.98 4.44
N TYR A 24 -15.41 20.21 4.37
CA TYR A 24 -16.20 20.01 3.16
C TYR A 24 -16.76 21.34 2.67
N GLU A 25 -16.42 21.73 1.45
CA GLU A 25 -17.00 22.87 0.76
C GLU A 25 -17.71 22.37 -0.51
N ARG A 26 -18.99 22.72 -0.60
CA ARG A 26 -19.78 22.36 -1.78
C ARG A 26 -19.12 22.91 -3.05
N HIS A 27 -18.97 22.06 -4.07
CA HIS A 27 -18.28 22.34 -5.34
C HIS A 27 -16.77 22.61 -5.27
N ARG A 28 -16.16 22.61 -4.07
CA ARG A 28 -14.71 22.80 -3.90
C ARG A 28 -13.99 21.55 -3.42
N GLY A 29 -14.77 20.50 -3.07
CA GLY A 29 -14.23 19.21 -2.67
C GLY A 29 -14.18 19.01 -1.16
N VAL A 30 -13.36 18.04 -0.73
CA VAL A 30 -13.21 17.62 0.65
C VAL A 30 -11.74 17.45 1.01
N LYS A 31 -11.36 17.86 2.21
CA LYS A 31 -10.03 17.61 2.80
C LYS A 31 -10.19 17.06 4.20
N LEU A 32 -9.26 16.20 4.62
CA LEU A 32 -9.21 15.75 6.02
C LEU A 32 -8.86 16.92 6.93
N SER A 33 -9.56 17.04 8.06
CA SER A 33 -9.14 17.89 9.15
C SER A 33 -7.94 17.29 9.87
N ARG A 34 -7.36 17.98 10.86
CA ARG A 34 -6.30 17.43 11.72
C ARG A 34 -6.78 16.17 12.48
N SER A 35 -8.00 16.21 13.04
CA SER A 35 -8.61 15.06 13.73
C SER A 35 -8.93 13.94 12.75
N GLY A 36 -9.44 14.25 11.55
CA GLY A 36 -9.68 13.28 10.50
C GLY A 36 -8.41 12.59 10.02
N ARG A 37 -7.32 13.34 9.84
CA ARG A 37 -6.02 12.76 9.50
C ARG A 37 -5.51 11.81 10.57
N LYS A 38 -5.62 12.22 11.85
CA LYS A 38 -5.23 11.35 12.97
C LYS A 38 -6.03 10.04 12.93
N ARG A 39 -7.36 10.14 12.84
CA ARG A 39 -8.23 8.94 12.81
C ARG A 39 -7.95 8.04 11.59
N ALA A 40 -7.72 8.63 10.42
CA ALA A 40 -7.36 7.85 9.24
C ALA A 40 -6.04 7.09 9.42
N LEU A 41 -5.03 7.71 10.03
CA LEU A 41 -3.74 7.06 10.28
C LEU A 41 -3.84 5.95 11.35
N GLU A 42 -4.73 6.07 12.34
CA GLU A 42 -5.04 5.00 13.29
C GLU A 42 -5.63 3.78 12.55
N ILE A 43 -6.62 3.99 11.67
CA ILE A 43 -7.22 2.90 10.87
C ILE A 43 -6.17 2.26 9.95
N VAL A 44 -5.38 3.07 9.24
CA VAL A 44 -4.29 2.55 8.38
C VAL A 44 -3.29 1.72 9.18
N ARG A 45 -2.99 2.13 10.42
CA ARG A 45 -2.11 1.36 11.30
C ARG A 45 -2.73 0.03 11.70
N HIS A 46 -4.02 0.01 12.11
CA HIS A 46 -4.76 -1.22 12.40
C HIS A 46 -4.69 -2.18 11.20
N HIS A 47 -5.07 -1.68 10.03
CA HIS A 47 -5.07 -2.43 8.78
C HIS A 47 -3.73 -3.13 8.52
N ARG A 48 -2.64 -2.36 8.46
CA ARG A 48 -1.30 -2.87 8.13
C ARG A 48 -0.72 -3.81 9.19
N LEU A 49 -1.05 -3.60 10.46
CA LEU A 49 -0.68 -4.53 11.52
C LEU A 49 -1.45 -5.85 11.42
N ILE A 50 -2.75 -5.81 11.10
CA ILE A 50 -3.56 -7.01 10.87
C ILE A 50 -3.04 -7.76 9.65
N GLU A 51 -2.81 -7.12 8.50
CA GLU A 51 -2.20 -7.76 7.32
C GLU A 51 -0.90 -8.46 7.68
N THR A 52 -0.02 -7.77 8.44
CA THR A 52 1.27 -8.33 8.85
C THR A 52 1.08 -9.55 9.78
N PHE A 53 0.09 -9.51 10.66
CA PHE A 53 -0.22 -10.61 11.58
C PHE A 53 -0.81 -11.81 10.82
N LEU A 54 -1.76 -11.58 9.94
CA LEU A 54 -2.35 -12.60 9.08
C LEU A 54 -1.28 -13.31 8.25
N TYR A 55 -0.40 -12.53 7.62
CA TYR A 55 0.66 -13.07 6.76
C TYR A 55 1.73 -13.83 7.55
N ARG A 56 2.29 -13.22 8.62
CA ARG A 56 3.47 -13.77 9.32
C ARG A 56 3.17 -14.80 10.40
N VAL A 57 1.95 -14.80 10.95
CA VAL A 57 1.59 -15.62 12.11
C VAL A 57 0.52 -16.65 11.77
N LEU A 58 -0.39 -16.32 10.86
CA LEU A 58 -1.48 -17.19 10.44
C LEU A 58 -1.31 -17.79 9.05
N ASP A 59 -0.18 -17.51 8.38
CA ASP A 59 0.19 -18.04 7.06
C ASP A 59 -0.87 -17.79 5.95
N TYR A 60 -1.60 -16.67 6.04
CA TYR A 60 -2.50 -16.26 4.98
C TYR A 60 -1.70 -15.92 3.70
N PRO A 61 -2.23 -16.29 2.52
CA PRO A 61 -1.65 -15.85 1.25
C PRO A 61 -1.59 -14.31 1.15
N LEU A 62 -0.53 -13.79 0.54
CA LEU A 62 -0.31 -12.34 0.44
C LEU A 62 -1.48 -11.61 -0.23
N GLU A 63 -2.10 -12.22 -1.23
CA GLU A 63 -3.24 -11.67 -1.96
C GLU A 63 -4.56 -11.63 -1.16
N GLU A 64 -4.66 -12.37 -0.05
CA GLU A 64 -5.88 -12.46 0.74
C GLU A 64 -5.88 -11.56 1.99
N VAL A 65 -4.68 -11.17 2.48
CA VAL A 65 -4.55 -10.44 3.76
C VAL A 65 -5.26 -9.09 3.75
N HIS A 66 -5.28 -8.39 2.60
CA HIS A 66 -5.92 -7.08 2.47
C HIS A 66 -7.44 -7.16 2.70
N ALA A 67 -8.11 -8.07 2.01
CA ALA A 67 -9.56 -8.24 2.14
C ALA A 67 -9.98 -8.68 3.55
N GLU A 68 -9.16 -9.47 4.23
CA GLU A 68 -9.45 -9.89 5.60
C GLU A 68 -9.16 -8.77 6.61
N ALA A 69 -8.08 -8.00 6.41
CA ALA A 69 -7.75 -6.84 7.23
C ALA A 69 -8.84 -5.75 7.17
N GLU A 70 -9.42 -5.46 5.98
CA GLU A 70 -10.55 -4.54 5.82
C GLU A 70 -11.77 -4.93 6.66
N ARG A 71 -12.03 -6.22 6.83
CA ARG A 71 -13.14 -6.71 7.65
C ARG A 71 -12.89 -6.54 9.15
N LEU A 72 -11.64 -6.60 9.58
CA LEU A 72 -11.25 -6.65 11.00
C LEU A 72 -10.87 -5.28 11.57
N GLU A 73 -10.31 -4.37 10.78
CA GLU A 73 -9.67 -3.12 11.23
C GLU A 73 -10.58 -2.20 12.07
N HIS A 74 -11.88 -2.26 11.83
CA HIS A 74 -12.85 -1.43 12.54
C HIS A 74 -13.32 -2.02 13.88
N PHE A 75 -12.99 -3.28 14.15
CA PHE A 75 -13.49 -4.02 15.30
C PHE A 75 -12.43 -4.32 16.37
N ILE A 76 -11.15 -4.12 16.04
CA ILE A 76 -10.08 -4.35 17.01
C ILE A 76 -9.98 -3.17 17.99
N SER A 77 -9.63 -3.49 19.25
CA SER A 77 -9.33 -2.49 20.26
C SER A 77 -7.86 -2.08 20.20
N GLU A 78 -7.52 -0.89 20.70
CA GLU A 78 -6.13 -0.41 20.84
C GLU A 78 -5.24 -1.41 21.63
N ARG A 79 -5.81 -2.05 22.65
CA ARG A 79 -5.10 -3.08 23.41
C ARG A 79 -4.77 -4.32 22.57
N PHE A 80 -5.67 -4.70 21.66
CA PHE A 80 -5.43 -5.82 20.75
C PHE A 80 -4.39 -5.45 19.70
N GLU A 81 -4.47 -4.25 19.14
CA GLU A 81 -3.45 -3.70 18.24
C GLU A 81 -2.05 -3.71 18.86
N GLU A 82 -1.93 -3.20 20.11
CA GLU A 82 -0.66 -3.17 20.82
C GLU A 82 -0.08 -4.59 21.02
N ARG A 83 -0.94 -5.58 21.32
CA ARG A 83 -0.52 -6.98 21.44
C ARG A 83 -0.05 -7.57 20.13
N ILE A 84 -0.74 -7.26 19.02
CA ILE A 84 -0.28 -7.65 17.68
C ILE A 84 1.06 -7.01 17.37
N ALA A 85 1.20 -5.70 17.57
CA ALA A 85 2.44 -4.98 17.30
C ALA A 85 3.62 -5.56 18.10
N ALA A 86 3.42 -5.83 19.40
CA ALA A 86 4.43 -6.43 20.26
C ALA A 86 4.79 -7.86 19.81
N LYS A 87 3.78 -8.68 19.46
CA LYS A 87 3.99 -10.06 18.96
C LYS A 87 4.79 -10.08 17.67
N LEU A 88 4.62 -9.08 16.82
CA LEU A 88 5.32 -8.92 15.54
C LEU A 88 6.70 -8.24 15.67
N GLY A 89 7.09 -7.79 16.87
CA GLY A 89 8.34 -7.07 17.12
C GLY A 89 8.29 -5.61 16.61
N HIS A 90 7.12 -4.97 16.68
CA HIS A 90 6.88 -3.58 16.25
C HIS A 90 7.32 -3.32 14.79
N PRO A 91 6.72 -3.99 13.81
CA PRO A 91 7.10 -3.83 12.41
C PRO A 91 6.83 -2.39 11.94
N THR A 92 7.68 -1.90 11.06
CA THR A 92 7.56 -0.58 10.43
C THR A 92 7.02 -0.63 9.01
N ILE A 93 6.93 -1.84 8.44
CA ILE A 93 6.51 -2.11 7.06
C ILE A 93 5.60 -3.34 7.08
N ASP A 94 4.50 -3.27 6.32
CA ASP A 94 3.58 -4.38 6.10
C ASP A 94 4.10 -5.37 5.01
N PRO A 95 3.40 -6.47 4.74
CA PRO A 95 3.83 -7.46 3.75
C PRO A 95 3.89 -6.94 2.31
N HIS A 96 3.13 -5.89 1.99
CA HIS A 96 3.11 -5.25 0.66
C HIS A 96 4.19 -4.15 0.52
N GLY A 97 4.94 -3.83 1.58
CA GLY A 97 5.99 -2.81 1.59
C GLY A 97 5.53 -1.42 2.03
N HIS A 98 4.28 -1.26 2.48
CA HIS A 98 3.79 0.03 2.92
C HIS A 98 4.22 0.33 4.37
N SER A 99 4.60 1.59 4.63
CA SER A 99 5.01 2.04 5.97
C SER A 99 3.86 1.97 6.97
N ILE A 100 4.02 1.26 8.08
CA ILE A 100 3.04 1.22 9.18
C ILE A 100 3.15 2.52 9.98
N PRO A 101 2.08 3.33 10.11
CA PRO A 101 2.11 4.55 10.93
C PRO A 101 2.50 4.27 12.38
N THR A 102 3.25 5.17 13.02
CA THR A 102 3.52 5.10 14.46
C THR A 102 2.25 5.40 15.26
N LEU A 103 2.25 5.11 16.58
CA LEU A 103 1.16 5.52 17.49
C LEU A 103 0.91 7.04 17.50
N LYS A 104 1.92 7.84 17.11
CA LYS A 104 1.79 9.30 16.97
C LYS A 104 1.23 9.71 15.61
N GLY A 105 0.97 8.78 14.71
CA GLY A 105 0.52 9.04 13.34
C GLY A 105 1.63 9.54 12.40
N GLU A 106 2.89 9.23 12.71
CA GLU A 106 4.01 9.51 11.82
C GLU A 106 4.15 8.37 10.80
N VAL A 107 4.39 8.71 9.56
CA VAL A 107 4.62 7.77 8.46
C VAL A 107 5.99 8.04 7.89
N ALA A 108 6.83 7.02 7.76
CA ALA A 108 8.14 7.15 7.12
C ALA A 108 7.97 7.64 5.68
N ALA A 109 8.75 8.65 5.30
CA ALA A 109 8.81 9.09 3.93
C ALA A 109 9.48 8.01 3.06
N SER A 110 8.98 7.83 1.84
CA SER A 110 9.60 6.96 0.84
C SER A 110 9.99 7.81 -0.37
N GLU A 111 11.21 7.60 -0.87
CA GLU A 111 11.71 8.19 -2.12
C GLU A 111 11.35 7.33 -3.33
N ALA A 112 10.53 6.30 -3.14
CA ALA A 112 10.14 5.39 -4.19
C ALA A 112 9.24 6.08 -5.23
N ILE A 113 9.56 5.85 -6.49
CA ILE A 113 8.77 6.28 -7.65
C ILE A 113 7.94 5.12 -8.20
N SER A 114 6.93 5.42 -9.00
CA SER A 114 6.21 4.38 -9.73
C SER A 114 7.12 3.74 -10.79
N LEU A 115 7.10 2.43 -10.91
CA LEU A 115 7.81 1.75 -11.99
C LEU A 115 7.34 2.26 -13.36
N ALA A 116 6.08 2.70 -13.47
CA ALA A 116 5.54 3.28 -14.70
C ALA A 116 6.18 4.65 -15.09
N GLU A 117 6.91 5.28 -14.19
CA GLU A 117 7.65 6.54 -14.44
C GLU A 117 9.09 6.32 -14.92
N VAL A 118 9.55 5.06 -14.91
CA VAL A 118 10.90 4.71 -15.36
C VAL A 118 11.00 4.74 -16.88
N MET A 119 11.89 5.56 -17.39
CA MET A 119 12.11 5.71 -18.84
C MET A 119 13.36 4.99 -19.35
N ASP A 120 14.27 4.61 -18.45
CA ASP A 120 15.58 4.06 -18.80
C ASP A 120 15.79 2.66 -18.24
N ALA A 121 16.69 1.91 -18.86
CA ALA A 121 17.20 0.65 -18.31
C ALA A 121 17.94 0.93 -16.98
N GLY A 122 17.92 -0.06 -16.08
CA GLY A 122 18.60 0.10 -14.80
C GLY A 122 18.29 -1.01 -13.81
N MET A 123 18.94 -0.91 -12.65
CA MET A 123 18.70 -1.79 -11.51
C MET A 123 17.85 -1.05 -10.46
N PHE A 124 16.86 -1.74 -9.96
CA PHE A 124 15.91 -1.20 -8.98
C PHE A 124 15.64 -2.22 -7.89
N ARG A 125 15.16 -1.75 -6.75
CA ARG A 125 14.58 -2.57 -5.68
C ARG A 125 13.10 -2.23 -5.57
N ILE A 126 12.25 -3.25 -5.49
CA ILE A 126 10.83 -3.03 -5.18
C ILE A 126 10.73 -2.48 -3.76
N ASP A 127 10.07 -1.36 -3.61
CA ASP A 127 9.76 -0.72 -2.34
C ASP A 127 8.42 -1.23 -1.83
N SER A 128 7.37 -1.09 -2.65
CA SER A 128 6.05 -1.60 -2.33
C SER A 128 5.27 -2.01 -3.58
N VAL A 129 4.24 -2.82 -3.36
CA VAL A 129 3.28 -3.24 -4.38
C VAL A 129 1.87 -2.89 -3.91
N SER A 130 0.97 -2.52 -4.83
CA SER A 130 -0.42 -2.25 -4.47
C SER A 130 -1.14 -3.55 -4.09
N ASP A 131 -1.93 -3.49 -3.04
CA ASP A 131 -2.73 -4.55 -2.43
C ASP A 131 -4.19 -4.58 -2.95
N ARG A 132 -4.60 -3.62 -3.79
CA ARG A 132 -5.99 -3.39 -4.21
C ARG A 132 -6.59 -4.45 -5.14
N ASP A 133 -5.78 -5.21 -5.85
CA ASP A 133 -6.24 -6.25 -6.79
C ASP A 133 -5.49 -7.55 -6.51
N GLU A 134 -6.19 -8.50 -5.87
CA GLU A 134 -5.67 -9.83 -5.51
C GLU A 134 -5.03 -10.56 -6.69
N ARG A 135 -5.59 -10.42 -7.90
CA ARG A 135 -5.07 -11.07 -9.11
C ARG A 135 -3.70 -10.50 -9.48
N HIS A 136 -3.51 -9.19 -9.33
CA HIS A 136 -2.24 -8.55 -9.57
C HIS A 136 -1.22 -8.93 -8.50
N VAL A 137 -1.61 -8.97 -7.22
CA VAL A 137 -0.73 -9.41 -6.13
C VAL A 137 -0.25 -10.84 -6.38
N ARG A 138 -1.15 -11.78 -6.63
CA ARG A 138 -0.84 -13.18 -6.95
C ARG A 138 0.05 -13.31 -8.17
N TRP A 139 -0.24 -12.54 -9.22
CA TRP A 139 0.56 -12.51 -10.44
C TRP A 139 1.99 -12.00 -10.19
N MET A 140 2.13 -10.93 -9.42
CA MET A 140 3.43 -10.37 -9.05
C MET A 140 4.22 -11.34 -8.17
N GLU A 141 3.60 -11.90 -7.14
CA GLU A 141 4.22 -12.86 -6.24
C GLU A 141 4.73 -14.11 -6.99
N SER A 142 3.94 -14.67 -7.91
CA SER A 142 4.33 -15.83 -8.74
C SER A 142 5.58 -15.58 -9.58
N ARG A 143 6.00 -14.32 -9.75
CA ARG A 143 7.19 -13.88 -10.48
C ARG A 143 8.29 -13.35 -9.56
N GLY A 144 8.10 -13.48 -8.22
CA GLY A 144 9.03 -12.98 -7.23
C GLY A 144 9.07 -11.45 -7.13
N MET A 145 8.05 -10.76 -7.64
CA MET A 145 7.92 -9.30 -7.53
C MET A 145 7.36 -8.90 -6.17
N THR A 146 8.10 -9.17 -5.12
CA THR A 146 7.74 -8.84 -3.73
C THR A 146 8.59 -7.67 -3.22
N PRO A 147 8.17 -6.97 -2.16
CA PRO A 147 8.98 -5.93 -1.53
C PRO A 147 10.40 -6.41 -1.21
N GLY A 148 11.39 -5.59 -1.51
CA GLY A 148 12.81 -5.92 -1.37
C GLY A 148 13.44 -6.65 -2.58
N ALA A 149 12.66 -7.23 -3.48
CA ALA A 149 13.17 -7.90 -4.66
C ALA A 149 13.90 -6.93 -5.60
N ARG A 150 15.00 -7.41 -6.20
CA ARG A 150 15.76 -6.64 -7.19
C ARG A 150 15.20 -6.84 -8.58
N LEU A 151 14.95 -5.74 -9.28
CA LEU A 151 14.49 -5.70 -10.66
C LEU A 151 15.61 -5.20 -11.57
N LYS A 152 15.73 -5.83 -12.74
CA LYS A 152 16.51 -5.30 -13.85
C LYS A 152 15.56 -4.89 -14.98
N VAL A 153 15.36 -3.61 -15.17
CA VAL A 153 14.68 -3.06 -16.36
C VAL A 153 15.69 -3.08 -17.50
N ARG A 154 15.34 -3.74 -18.61
CA ARG A 154 16.31 -4.06 -19.67
C ARG A 154 16.28 -3.12 -20.87
N ALA A 155 15.20 -2.38 -21.03
CA ALA A 155 15.03 -1.45 -22.16
C ALA A 155 14.01 -0.39 -21.79
N THR A 156 14.02 0.71 -22.55
CA THR A 156 12.96 1.73 -22.53
C THR A 156 11.59 1.07 -22.68
N PRO A 157 10.58 1.49 -21.90
CA PRO A 157 9.24 0.95 -21.99
C PRO A 157 8.65 1.14 -23.39
N SER A 158 7.86 0.20 -23.83
CA SER A 158 7.09 0.24 -25.08
C SER A 158 5.60 0.35 -24.76
N ALA A 159 4.77 0.50 -25.79
CA ALA A 159 3.32 0.42 -25.63
C ALA A 159 2.83 -0.89 -24.98
N ALA A 160 3.61 -1.98 -25.12
CA ALA A 160 3.32 -3.28 -24.51
C ALA A 160 3.75 -3.38 -23.03
N GLY A 161 4.51 -2.40 -22.50
CA GLY A 161 4.99 -2.39 -21.12
C GLY A 161 6.52 -2.46 -20.98
N TYR A 162 6.97 -3.01 -19.87
CA TYR A 162 8.37 -3.10 -19.46
C TYR A 162 8.95 -4.49 -19.68
N ARG A 163 10.10 -4.57 -20.34
CA ARG A 163 10.89 -5.82 -20.37
C ARG A 163 11.84 -5.83 -19.17
N LEU A 164 11.56 -6.68 -18.22
CA LEU A 164 12.34 -6.76 -16.98
C LEU A 164 12.59 -8.20 -16.52
N SER A 165 13.48 -8.36 -15.56
CA SER A 165 13.70 -9.64 -14.86
C SER A 165 13.84 -9.38 -13.36
N VAL A 166 13.49 -10.38 -12.53
CA VAL A 166 13.56 -10.34 -11.08
C VAL A 166 14.75 -11.17 -10.61
N GLY A 167 15.54 -10.65 -9.67
CA GLY A 167 16.73 -11.33 -9.16
C GLY A 167 17.90 -11.36 -10.15
N ARG A 168 19.01 -12.01 -9.74
CA ARG A 168 20.25 -12.07 -10.56
C ARG A 168 20.13 -12.94 -11.79
N ALA A 169 19.40 -14.06 -11.72
CA ALA A 169 19.29 -15.08 -12.77
C ALA A 169 17.87 -15.19 -13.34
N GLY A 170 16.99 -14.25 -13.04
CA GLY A 170 15.60 -14.28 -13.50
C GLY A 170 15.48 -14.18 -15.01
N LYS A 171 14.59 -15.02 -15.60
CA LYS A 171 14.27 -14.93 -17.02
C LYS A 171 13.51 -13.63 -17.29
N PRO A 172 13.82 -12.92 -18.40
CA PRO A 172 13.10 -11.72 -18.77
C PRO A 172 11.64 -12.03 -19.13
N PHE A 173 10.74 -11.14 -18.70
CA PHE A 173 9.33 -11.17 -19.09
C PHE A 173 8.81 -9.75 -19.35
N MET A 174 7.63 -9.66 -19.94
CA MET A 174 6.93 -8.40 -20.17
C MET A 174 5.99 -8.12 -19.00
N LEU A 175 6.12 -6.93 -18.42
CA LEU A 175 5.24 -6.38 -17.38
C LEU A 175 4.30 -5.37 -18.03
N PRO A 176 2.97 -5.58 -18.02
CA PRO A 176 2.01 -4.62 -18.54
C PRO A 176 2.09 -3.26 -17.80
N LEU A 177 1.81 -2.17 -18.52
CA LEU A 177 1.84 -0.82 -17.94
C LEU A 177 0.87 -0.64 -16.76
N GLU A 178 -0.27 -1.29 -16.81
CA GLU A 178 -1.25 -1.27 -15.71
C GLU A 178 -0.69 -1.86 -14.42
N VAL A 179 0.09 -2.95 -14.51
CA VAL A 179 0.77 -3.56 -13.36
C VAL A 179 1.97 -2.72 -12.92
N ALA A 180 2.72 -2.12 -13.86
CA ALA A 180 3.84 -1.24 -13.54
C ALA A 180 3.41 -0.03 -12.68
N ARG A 181 2.20 0.49 -12.88
CA ARG A 181 1.62 1.57 -12.05
C ARG A 181 1.36 1.17 -10.60
N GLN A 182 1.29 -0.12 -10.33
CA GLN A 182 1.01 -0.68 -9.01
C GLN A 182 2.27 -1.04 -8.22
N VAL A 183 3.44 -0.84 -8.81
CA VAL A 183 4.74 -1.16 -8.22
C VAL A 183 5.52 0.12 -7.97
N LYS A 184 5.95 0.34 -6.73
CA LYS A 184 6.89 1.39 -6.38
C LYS A 184 8.29 0.84 -6.23
N ILE A 185 9.26 1.58 -6.68
CA ILE A 185 10.66 1.15 -6.76
C ILE A 185 11.61 2.26 -6.33
N VAL A 186 12.78 1.84 -5.87
CA VAL A 186 13.92 2.72 -5.62
C VAL A 186 15.05 2.32 -6.57
N ARG A 187 15.68 3.29 -7.22
CA ARG A 187 16.85 3.04 -8.09
C ARG A 187 18.03 2.59 -7.22
N LEU A 188 18.67 1.52 -7.63
CA LEU A 188 19.93 1.10 -7.04
C LEU A 188 21.06 1.79 -7.79
N GLY A 189 22.03 2.36 -7.04
CA GLY A 189 23.24 2.92 -7.64
C GLY A 189 24.02 1.87 -8.43
N ASP A 190 24.67 2.28 -9.48
CA ASP A 190 25.60 1.44 -10.24
C ASP A 190 26.82 1.16 -9.33
N ASN A 191 26.85 -0.02 -8.73
CA ASN A 191 28.03 -0.60 -8.08
C ASN A 191 28.62 -1.66 -8.99
#